data_c70ae6d5fe726326b7f787763813f7d7
#
_entry.id   c70ae6d5fe726326b7f787763813f7d7
#
_cell.length_a   1.000
_cell.length_b   1.000
_cell.length_c   1.000
_cell.angle_alpha   90.00
_cell.angle_beta   90.00
_cell.angle_gamma   90.00
#
_symmetry.space_group_name_H-M   'P 1'
#
loop_
_entity.id
_entity.type
_entity.pdbx_description
1 polymer ?
#
loop_
_entity_poly.entity_id
_entity_poly.type
_entity_poly.pdbx_seq_one_letter_code
_entity_poly.pdbx_strand_id
1 'polypeptide(L)'
;MDNSWTRSDSFPAQAIFTIVISLLLYFTVVRQIRAKINSEFIYPVIVEKAEAVNAKVVFSPRRIGIIPVGHNSPRGFGIPFGGYFWLPFTLFLIGREKRFALSLSIYHLFLCIVPPFAALLFMKGNNLAGTFLQINEMVFKLVFLICLLLGVSKIIRVLKK
;
A
#
# COMPACT_ATOMS: atom_id res chain seq x y z
N MET A 1 8.68 16.49 -45.48
CA MET A 1 7.37 16.61 -44.80
C MET A 1 7.51 15.97 -43.43
N ASP A 2 7.65 16.78 -42.40
CA ASP A 2 7.99 16.37 -41.04
C ASP A 2 6.74 15.85 -40.31
N ASN A 3 6.74 14.56 -39.96
CA ASN A 3 5.68 13.92 -39.19
C ASN A 3 5.80 14.22 -37.65
N SER A 4 6.24 15.41 -37.28
CA SER A 4 6.43 15.82 -35.89
C SER A 4 5.13 16.07 -35.10
N TRP A 5 4.03 16.28 -35.78
CA TRP A 5 2.73 16.69 -35.21
C TRP A 5 1.93 15.54 -34.57
N THR A 6 2.18 14.28 -34.93
CA THR A 6 1.37 13.14 -34.45
C THR A 6 1.79 12.59 -33.09
N ARG A 7 2.94 13.00 -32.54
CA ARG A 7 3.48 12.44 -31.29
C ARG A 7 3.03 13.17 -30.02
N SER A 8 2.72 14.46 -30.13
CA SER A 8 2.33 15.29 -28.98
C SER A 8 0.89 15.05 -28.53
N ASP A 9 -0.02 14.84 -29.50
CA ASP A 9 -1.46 14.74 -29.20
C ASP A 9 -1.88 13.39 -28.61
N SER A 10 -1.07 12.35 -28.80
CA SER A 10 -1.38 11.01 -28.28
C SER A 10 -1.03 10.82 -26.79
N PHE A 11 -0.10 11.61 -26.24
CA PHE A 11 0.33 11.44 -24.84
C PHE A 11 -0.77 11.75 -23.81
N PRO A 12 -1.53 12.87 -23.92
CA PRO A 12 -2.63 13.12 -22.99
C PRO A 12 -3.70 12.04 -23.03
N ALA A 13 -4.05 11.57 -24.22
CA ALA A 13 -5.02 10.49 -24.39
C ALA A 13 -4.53 9.17 -23.78
N GLN A 14 -3.26 8.81 -23.99
CA GLN A 14 -2.66 7.62 -23.38
C GLN A 14 -2.59 7.73 -21.86
N ALA A 15 -2.27 8.91 -21.32
CA ALA A 15 -2.23 9.13 -19.86
C ALA A 15 -3.63 8.98 -19.25
N ILE A 16 -4.65 9.59 -19.84
CA ILE A 16 -6.05 9.46 -19.40
C ILE A 16 -6.48 7.99 -19.46
N PHE A 17 -6.23 7.32 -20.57
CA PHE A 17 -6.55 5.90 -20.73
C PHE A 17 -5.88 5.05 -19.66
N THR A 18 -4.59 5.26 -19.38
CA THR A 18 -3.84 4.55 -18.33
C THR A 18 -4.44 4.80 -16.96
N ILE A 19 -4.83 6.03 -16.64
CA ILE A 19 -5.50 6.36 -15.36
C ILE A 19 -6.83 5.62 -15.26
N VAL A 20 -7.67 5.69 -16.27
CA VAL A 20 -9.00 5.06 -16.26
C VAL A 20 -8.88 3.55 -16.12
N ILE A 21 -8.05 2.90 -16.93
CA ILE A 21 -7.83 1.44 -16.85
C ILE A 21 -7.26 1.05 -15.48
N SER A 22 -6.28 1.82 -14.97
CA SER A 22 -5.69 1.56 -13.66
C SER A 22 -6.73 1.66 -12.54
N LEU A 23 -7.58 2.68 -12.55
CA LEU A 23 -8.65 2.84 -11.58
C LEU A 23 -9.67 1.70 -11.67
N LEU A 24 -10.11 1.36 -12.89
CA LEU A 24 -11.02 0.24 -13.09
C LEU A 24 -10.41 -1.06 -12.54
N LEU A 25 -9.19 -1.41 -12.91
CA LEU A 25 -8.51 -2.61 -12.41
C LEU A 25 -8.38 -2.59 -10.89
N TYR A 26 -8.06 -1.44 -10.30
CA TYR A 26 -7.98 -1.31 -8.85
C TYR A 26 -9.32 -1.62 -8.17
N PHE A 27 -10.40 -0.98 -8.58
CA PHE A 27 -11.70 -1.11 -7.90
C PHE A 27 -12.37 -2.45 -8.17
N THR A 28 -12.25 -2.99 -9.38
CA THR A 28 -12.94 -4.22 -9.78
C THR A 28 -12.16 -5.48 -9.42
N VAL A 29 -10.85 -5.45 -9.44
CA VAL A 29 -10.01 -6.66 -9.26
C VAL A 29 -9.18 -6.56 -7.98
N VAL A 30 -8.25 -5.59 -7.91
CA VAL A 30 -7.25 -5.55 -6.84
C VAL A 30 -7.90 -5.36 -5.47
N ARG A 31 -8.86 -4.45 -5.36
CA ARG A 31 -9.57 -4.19 -4.10
C ARG A 31 -10.36 -5.40 -3.63
N GLN A 32 -11.02 -6.11 -4.55
CA GLN A 32 -11.84 -7.28 -4.21
C GLN A 32 -10.97 -8.46 -3.76
N ILE A 33 -9.92 -8.77 -4.52
CA ILE A 33 -8.97 -9.84 -4.15
C ILE A 33 -8.37 -9.56 -2.78
N ARG A 34 -7.96 -8.33 -2.52
CA ARG A 34 -7.41 -7.94 -1.22
C ARG A 34 -8.40 -8.09 -0.07
N ALA A 35 -9.63 -7.61 -0.25
CA ALA A 35 -10.66 -7.76 0.76
C ALA A 35 -10.86 -9.24 1.10
N LYS A 36 -10.87 -10.10 0.08
CA LYS A 36 -11.00 -11.54 0.24
C LYS A 36 -9.80 -12.16 0.96
N ILE A 37 -8.58 -11.82 0.55
CA ILE A 37 -7.36 -12.31 1.23
C ILE A 37 -7.36 -11.89 2.70
N ASN A 38 -7.70 -10.65 3.00
CA ASN A 38 -7.74 -10.17 4.38
C ASN A 38 -8.79 -10.89 5.21
N SER A 39 -10.02 -11.03 4.70
CA SER A 39 -11.12 -11.63 5.45
C SER A 39 -10.97 -13.15 5.62
N GLU A 40 -10.47 -13.85 4.61
CA GLU A 40 -10.42 -15.31 4.62
C GLU A 40 -9.12 -15.88 5.19
N PHE A 41 -8.00 -15.15 5.07
CA PHE A 41 -6.69 -15.68 5.47
C PHE A 41 -6.04 -14.88 6.60
N ILE A 42 -6.02 -13.55 6.53
CA ILE A 42 -5.25 -12.74 7.48
C ILE A 42 -5.99 -12.57 8.80
N TYR A 43 -7.25 -12.14 8.75
CA TYR A 43 -8.03 -11.88 9.97
C TYR A 43 -8.25 -13.12 10.84
N PRO A 44 -8.64 -14.28 10.30
CA PRO A 44 -8.81 -15.49 11.12
C PRO A 44 -7.54 -15.89 11.86
N VAL A 45 -6.38 -15.84 11.17
CA VAL A 45 -5.09 -16.16 11.81
C VAL A 45 -4.73 -15.17 12.93
N ILE A 46 -4.99 -13.88 12.72
CA ILE A 46 -4.72 -12.86 13.74
C ILE A 46 -5.64 -13.06 14.95
N VAL A 47 -6.94 -13.33 14.73
CA VAL A 47 -7.89 -13.58 15.82
C VAL A 47 -7.51 -14.82 16.61
N GLU A 48 -7.28 -15.96 15.95
CA GLU A 48 -6.86 -17.21 16.59
C GLU A 48 -5.61 -17.02 17.46
N LYS A 49 -4.59 -16.32 16.92
CA LYS A 49 -3.35 -16.08 17.67
C LYS A 49 -3.53 -15.08 18.81
N ALA A 50 -4.43 -14.12 18.67
CA ALA A 50 -4.77 -13.18 19.74
C ALA A 50 -5.49 -13.88 20.89
N GLU A 51 -6.47 -14.71 20.58
CA GLU A 51 -7.19 -15.52 21.58
C GLU A 51 -6.26 -16.43 22.35
N ALA A 52 -5.32 -17.08 21.66
CA ALA A 52 -4.32 -17.97 22.30
C ALA A 52 -3.42 -17.25 23.31
N VAL A 53 -3.28 -15.91 23.24
CA VAL A 53 -2.48 -15.11 24.19
C VAL A 53 -3.34 -14.13 24.98
N ASN A 54 -4.65 -14.30 25.01
CA ASN A 54 -5.62 -13.42 25.68
C ASN A 54 -5.51 -11.93 25.26
N ALA A 55 -5.04 -11.65 24.05
CA ALA A 55 -5.02 -10.32 23.49
C ALA A 55 -6.35 -9.99 22.79
N LYS A 56 -6.78 -8.74 22.88
CA LYS A 56 -7.99 -8.29 22.22
C LYS A 56 -7.66 -7.66 20.85
N VAL A 57 -8.38 -8.07 19.82
CA VAL A 57 -8.24 -7.49 18.47
C VAL A 57 -9.42 -6.61 18.15
N VAL A 58 -9.12 -5.43 17.60
CA VAL A 58 -10.11 -4.47 17.12
C VAL A 58 -9.87 -4.23 15.64
N PHE A 59 -10.82 -4.62 14.82
CA PHE A 59 -10.77 -4.40 13.38
C PHE A 59 -11.42 -3.08 12.99
N SER A 60 -10.74 -2.35 12.15
CA SER A 60 -11.32 -1.23 11.41
C SER A 60 -11.06 -1.42 9.90
N PRO A 61 -11.81 -0.75 9.00
CA PRO A 61 -11.63 -0.93 7.56
C PRO A 61 -10.20 -0.66 7.03
N ARG A 62 -9.36 0.02 7.83
CA ARG A 62 -8.01 0.43 7.43
C ARG A 62 -6.92 0.07 8.43
N ARG A 63 -7.28 -0.48 9.58
CA ARG A 63 -6.34 -0.76 10.68
C ARG A 63 -6.77 -2.00 11.45
N ILE A 64 -5.78 -2.74 11.90
CA ILE A 64 -5.93 -3.77 12.92
C ILE A 64 -5.32 -3.21 14.19
N GLY A 65 -6.14 -3.07 15.23
CA GLY A 65 -5.70 -2.72 16.57
C GLY A 65 -5.52 -3.97 17.40
N ILE A 66 -4.41 -4.07 18.13
CA ILE A 66 -4.15 -5.16 19.06
C ILE A 66 -3.97 -4.55 20.44
N ILE A 67 -4.71 -5.06 21.41
CA ILE A 67 -4.60 -4.71 22.82
C ILE A 67 -3.96 -5.92 23.52
N PRO A 68 -2.65 -5.87 23.82
CA PRO A 68 -2.01 -6.95 24.57
C PRO A 68 -2.54 -7.02 26.01
N VAL A 69 -2.34 -8.16 26.65
CA VAL A 69 -2.68 -8.35 28.07
C VAL A 69 -1.99 -7.28 28.93
N GLY A 70 -2.73 -6.63 29.81
CA GLY A 70 -2.21 -5.59 30.72
C GLY A 70 -2.08 -4.18 30.10
N HIS A 71 -2.50 -4.00 28.86
CA HIS A 71 -2.54 -2.69 28.22
C HIS A 71 -3.98 -2.22 27.98
N ASN A 72 -4.26 -0.93 28.20
CA ASN A 72 -5.59 -0.35 28.02
C ASN A 72 -5.80 0.31 26.65
N SER A 73 -4.74 0.49 25.87
CA SER A 73 -4.82 1.16 24.58
C SER A 73 -4.41 0.24 23.43
N PRO A 74 -5.18 0.21 22.32
CA PRO A 74 -4.81 -0.57 21.15
C PRO A 74 -3.57 0.00 20.49
N ARG A 75 -2.60 -0.84 20.22
CA ARG A 75 -1.55 -0.54 19.25
C ARG A 75 -2.00 -1.04 17.89
N GLY A 76 -2.25 -0.08 16.99
CA GLY A 76 -2.73 -0.40 15.65
C GLY A 76 -1.61 -0.41 14.64
N PHE A 77 -1.71 -1.27 13.65
CA PHE A 77 -0.94 -1.18 12.44
C PHE A 77 -1.86 -1.00 11.24
N GLY A 78 -1.43 -0.16 10.30
CA GLY A 78 -2.17 0.07 9.07
C GLY A 78 -2.20 -1.21 8.24
N ILE A 79 -3.37 -1.51 7.66
CA ILE A 79 -3.47 -2.57 6.66
C ILE A 79 -2.78 -2.03 5.41
N PRO A 80 -1.69 -2.63 4.94
CA PRO A 80 -0.83 -2.03 3.91
C PRO A 80 -1.45 -1.97 2.51
N PHE A 81 -2.70 -2.27 2.39
CA PHE A 81 -3.37 -2.46 1.11
C PHE A 81 -4.31 -1.32 0.76
N GLY A 82 -4.00 -0.10 1.09
CA GLY A 82 -4.79 1.05 0.66
C GLY A 82 -4.54 1.42 -0.81
N GLY A 83 -5.45 2.18 -1.39
CA GLY A 83 -5.29 2.81 -2.70
C GLY A 83 -4.08 3.75 -2.79
N TYR A 84 -3.44 4.01 -1.65
CA TYR A 84 -2.27 4.88 -1.55
C TYR A 84 -1.10 4.45 -2.46
N PHE A 85 -0.81 3.15 -2.62
CA PHE A 85 0.25 2.70 -3.54
C PHE A 85 -0.17 2.69 -4.99
N TRP A 86 -1.46 2.58 -5.24
CA TRP A 86 -1.96 2.54 -6.60
C TRP A 86 -1.74 3.86 -7.33
N LEU A 87 -1.93 4.98 -6.65
CA LEU A 87 -1.75 6.30 -7.25
C LEU A 87 -0.30 6.54 -7.72
N PRO A 88 0.74 6.49 -6.85
CA PRO A 88 2.11 6.66 -7.31
C PRO A 88 2.56 5.58 -8.30
N PHE A 89 2.09 4.35 -8.18
CA PHE A 89 2.35 3.29 -9.16
C PHE A 89 1.84 3.69 -10.55
N THR A 90 0.60 4.17 -10.66
CA THR A 90 0.02 4.66 -11.91
C THR A 90 0.81 5.84 -12.47
N LEU A 91 1.21 6.80 -11.62
CA LEU A 91 2.04 7.94 -12.03
C LEU A 91 3.39 7.50 -12.60
N PHE A 92 4.05 6.50 -12.00
CA PHE A 92 5.29 5.95 -12.54
C PHE A 92 5.09 5.24 -13.88
N LEU A 93 3.99 4.53 -14.07
CA LEU A 93 3.67 3.91 -15.37
C LEU A 93 3.46 4.98 -16.47
N ILE A 94 2.71 6.03 -16.18
CA ILE A 94 2.50 7.16 -17.10
C ILE A 94 3.83 7.86 -17.42
N GLY A 95 4.66 8.08 -16.39
CA GLY A 95 5.99 8.66 -16.51
C GLY A 95 7.03 7.72 -17.17
N ARG A 96 6.61 6.50 -17.60
CA ARG A 96 7.46 5.45 -18.19
C ARG A 96 8.62 5.00 -17.29
N GLU A 97 8.48 5.14 -15.99
CA GLU A 97 9.50 4.82 -14.98
C GLU A 97 9.28 3.40 -14.40
N LYS A 98 9.49 2.38 -15.22
CA LYS A 98 9.24 0.97 -14.87
C LYS A 98 10.02 0.51 -13.64
N ARG A 99 11.25 1.01 -13.43
CA ARG A 99 12.08 0.65 -12.28
C ARG A 99 11.46 1.12 -10.97
N PHE A 100 10.94 2.35 -10.92
CA PHE A 100 10.24 2.87 -9.73
C PHE A 100 8.94 2.13 -9.47
N ALA A 101 8.17 1.82 -10.52
CA ALA A 101 6.96 1.01 -10.38
C ALA A 101 7.25 -0.38 -9.81
N LEU A 102 8.33 -1.04 -10.28
CA LEU A 102 8.78 -2.33 -9.76
C LEU A 102 9.22 -2.23 -8.30
N SER A 103 10.06 -1.25 -7.95
CA SER A 103 10.52 -1.05 -6.56
C SER A 103 9.34 -0.80 -5.61
N LEU A 104 8.35 -0.02 -6.05
CA LEU A 104 7.14 0.23 -5.27
C LEU A 104 6.31 -1.06 -5.08
N SER A 105 6.24 -1.91 -6.11
CA SER A 105 5.57 -3.22 -6.02
C SER A 105 6.27 -4.14 -5.02
N ILE A 106 7.60 -4.21 -5.03
CA ILE A 106 8.39 -4.99 -4.06
C ILE A 106 8.15 -4.47 -2.64
N TYR A 107 8.19 -3.15 -2.45
CA TYR A 107 7.90 -2.55 -1.15
C TYR A 107 6.47 -2.86 -0.68
N HIS A 108 5.51 -2.86 -1.60
CA HIS A 108 4.14 -3.24 -1.28
C HIS A 108 4.04 -4.72 -0.81
N LEU A 109 4.73 -5.63 -1.48
CA LEU A 109 4.82 -7.04 -1.04
C LEU A 109 5.45 -7.17 0.34
N PHE A 110 6.52 -6.43 0.61
CA PHE A 110 7.12 -6.37 1.95
C PHE A 110 6.09 -5.96 3.00
N LEU A 111 5.30 -4.91 2.75
CA LEU A 111 4.25 -4.46 3.67
C LEU A 111 3.09 -5.45 3.83
N CYS A 112 2.89 -6.36 2.87
CA CYS A 112 1.89 -7.42 2.99
C CYS A 112 2.31 -8.53 3.96
N ILE A 113 3.61 -8.76 4.09
CA ILE A 113 4.16 -9.91 4.83
C ILE A 113 4.67 -9.50 6.21
N VAL A 114 5.51 -8.47 6.26
CA VAL A 114 6.28 -8.16 7.48
C VAL A 114 5.43 -7.57 8.61
N PRO A 115 4.56 -6.57 8.40
CA PRO A 115 3.73 -6.04 9.48
C PRO A 115 2.78 -7.05 10.12
N PRO A 116 2.05 -7.91 9.38
CA PRO A 116 1.28 -8.99 9.99
C PRO A 116 2.12 -9.92 10.86
N PHE A 117 3.31 -10.31 10.40
CA PHE A 117 4.22 -11.14 11.17
C PHE A 117 4.71 -10.43 12.45
N ALA A 118 5.08 -9.15 12.33
CA ALA A 118 5.44 -8.33 13.50
C ALA A 118 4.27 -8.19 14.49
N ALA A 119 3.03 -8.10 13.99
CA ALA A 119 1.84 -8.07 14.84
C ALA A 119 1.68 -9.36 15.65
N LEU A 120 1.95 -10.53 15.07
CA LEU A 120 1.94 -11.81 15.78
C LEU A 120 3.02 -11.85 16.87
N LEU A 121 4.23 -11.35 16.60
CA LEU A 121 5.29 -11.25 17.60
C LEU A 121 4.92 -10.28 18.74
N PHE A 122 4.31 -9.16 18.40
CA PHE A 122 3.85 -8.19 19.39
C PHE A 122 2.78 -8.78 20.32
N MET A 123 1.84 -9.54 19.79
CA MET A 123 0.84 -10.25 20.61
C MET A 123 1.46 -11.22 21.61
N LYS A 124 2.62 -11.82 21.30
CA LYS A 124 3.41 -12.65 22.21
C LYS A 124 4.25 -11.86 23.22
N GLY A 125 4.04 -10.55 23.33
CA GLY A 125 4.74 -9.70 24.31
C GLY A 125 6.07 -9.11 23.80
N ASN A 126 6.40 -9.23 22.50
CA ASN A 126 7.60 -8.61 21.94
C ASN A 126 7.41 -7.11 21.70
N ASN A 127 7.89 -6.27 22.63
CA ASN A 127 7.76 -4.82 22.56
C ASN A 127 8.50 -4.21 21.35
N LEU A 128 9.60 -4.79 20.89
CA LEU A 128 10.32 -4.33 19.70
C LEU A 128 9.45 -4.44 18.45
N ALA A 129 8.67 -5.51 18.35
CA ALA A 129 7.72 -5.66 17.25
C ALA A 129 6.63 -4.58 17.27
N GLY A 130 6.15 -4.17 18.44
CA GLY A 130 5.21 -3.06 18.59
C GLY A 130 5.80 -1.73 18.16
N THR A 131 7.06 -1.45 18.54
CA THR A 131 7.79 -0.25 18.08
C THR A 131 8.00 -0.26 16.57
N PHE A 132 8.39 -1.41 16.01
CA PHE A 132 8.51 -1.59 14.56
C PHE A 132 7.21 -1.24 13.83
N LEU A 133 6.06 -1.72 14.31
CA LEU A 133 4.76 -1.42 13.69
C LEU A 133 4.45 0.07 13.66
N GLN A 134 4.76 0.80 14.73
CA GLN A 134 4.57 2.25 14.80
C GLN A 134 5.48 3.01 13.83
N ILE A 135 6.77 2.66 13.82
CA ILE A 135 7.75 3.25 12.91
C ILE A 135 7.38 2.94 11.46
N ASN A 136 6.99 1.71 11.17
CA ASN A 136 6.59 1.30 9.82
C ASN A 136 5.40 2.10 9.30
N GLU A 137 4.43 2.45 10.14
CA GLU A 137 3.31 3.31 9.74
C GLU A 137 3.76 4.72 9.37
N MET A 138 4.73 5.29 10.09
CA MET A 138 5.30 6.60 9.79
C MET A 138 6.10 6.56 8.47
N VAL A 139 6.97 5.56 8.33
CA VAL A 139 7.79 5.34 7.14
C VAL A 139 6.91 5.14 5.91
N PHE A 140 5.84 4.37 6.03
CA PHE A 140 4.87 4.18 4.97
C PHE A 140 4.28 5.49 4.44
N LYS A 141 3.86 6.39 5.34
CA LYS A 141 3.30 7.69 4.95
C LYS A 141 4.34 8.56 4.23
N LEU A 142 5.58 8.53 4.74
CA LEU A 142 6.68 9.28 4.13
C LEU A 142 7.04 8.73 2.74
N VAL A 143 7.19 7.41 2.60
CA VAL A 143 7.46 6.76 1.32
C VAL A 143 6.35 7.07 0.31
N PHE A 144 5.08 7.00 0.73
CA PHE A 144 3.98 7.37 -0.14
C PHE A 144 4.08 8.81 -0.66
N LEU A 145 4.35 9.76 0.24
CA LEU A 145 4.49 11.18 -0.14
C LEU A 145 5.65 11.39 -1.12
N ILE A 146 6.82 10.80 -0.84
CA ILE A 146 7.99 10.88 -1.71
C ILE A 146 7.68 10.28 -3.09
N CYS A 147 7.06 9.10 -3.14
CA CYS A 147 6.69 8.45 -4.39
C CYS A 147 5.67 9.26 -5.20
N LEU A 148 4.72 9.93 -4.52
CA LEU A 148 3.77 10.81 -5.16
C LEU A 148 4.47 12.01 -5.82
N LEU A 149 5.33 12.69 -5.09
CA LEU A 149 6.10 13.85 -5.58
C LEU A 149 7.01 13.48 -6.76
N LEU A 150 7.72 12.34 -6.64
CA LEU A 150 8.56 11.82 -7.71
C LEU A 150 7.73 11.47 -8.95
N GLY A 151 6.61 10.80 -8.80
CA GLY A 151 5.72 10.42 -9.90
C GLY A 151 5.21 11.65 -10.66
N VAL A 152 4.73 12.67 -9.95
CA VAL A 152 4.31 13.94 -10.54
C VAL A 152 5.46 14.64 -11.27
N SER A 153 6.64 14.72 -10.65
CA SER A 153 7.84 15.31 -11.26
C SER A 153 8.22 14.62 -12.58
N LYS A 154 8.10 13.29 -12.64
CA LYS A 154 8.39 12.52 -13.86
C LYS A 154 7.39 12.79 -14.98
N ILE A 155 6.11 12.90 -14.66
CA ILE A 155 5.07 13.27 -15.63
C ILE A 155 5.34 14.66 -16.20
N ILE A 156 5.65 15.64 -15.35
CA ILE A 156 5.97 17.01 -15.82
C ILE A 156 7.17 17.00 -16.79
N ARG A 157 8.18 16.17 -16.56
CA ARG A 157 9.31 16.04 -17.48
C ARG A 157 8.93 15.43 -18.83
N VAL A 158 7.98 14.50 -18.85
CA VAL A 158 7.49 13.90 -20.10
C VAL A 158 6.66 14.90 -20.89
N LEU A 159 5.88 15.75 -20.22
CA LEU A 159 5.08 16.79 -20.86
C LEU A 159 5.90 17.96 -21.44
N LYS A 160 7.11 18.17 -20.92
CA LYS A 160 8.02 19.24 -21.39
C LYS A 160 8.93 18.83 -22.56
N LYS A 161 8.89 17.57 -22.98
CA LYS A 161 9.61 17.01 -24.13
C LYS A 161 8.70 16.86 -25.34
#